data_9052902ae980ad5d66daf47ada705677
#
_entry.id   9052902ae980ad5d66daf47ada705677
#
_cell.length_a   1.000
_cell.length_b   1.000
_cell.length_c   1.000
_cell.angle_alpha   90.00
_cell.angle_beta   90.00
_cell.angle_gamma   90.00
#
_symmetry.space_group_name_H-M   'P 1'
#
loop_
_entity.id
_entity.type
_entity.pdbx_description
1 polymer ?
#
loop_
_entity_poly.entity_id
_entity_poly.type
_entity_poly.pdbx_seq_one_letter_code
_entity_poly.pdbx_strand_id
1 'polypeptide(L)'
;VTNQDEHDLLGKYIPSEQIGTRTLSCAYVKPTQSGGIKVRTANLNYVTCNMIATALSTAGVTNCEVVAACPYEVSGTGALTGVMKAYESASGQELDSTKKDLAAKEVVVTGDVAQQVGQDNATNIINQAKMQIIGDNIQNADEIYNIVYNIAEQNGVSLSQDEIDTIVSLLQQIAQQNYDIQEMKKTLANIQQNLEQSKAEAEGSLHQ
;
A
#
# COMPACT_ATOMS: atom_id res chain seq x y z
N VAL A 1 -9.59 15.02 9.10
CA VAL A 1 -8.34 15.26 8.36
C VAL A 1 -8.41 16.63 7.70
N THR A 2 -7.38 17.39 7.87
CA THR A 2 -7.19 18.69 7.20
C THR A 2 -6.22 18.51 6.03
N ASN A 3 -6.19 19.48 5.10
CA ASN A 3 -5.19 19.51 4.04
C ASN A 3 -3.76 19.58 4.61
N GLN A 4 -3.56 20.25 5.76
CA GLN A 4 -2.27 20.26 6.46
C GLN A 4 -1.83 18.87 6.89
N ASP A 5 -2.73 18.05 7.41
CA ASP A 5 -2.41 16.66 7.81
C ASP A 5 -1.92 15.81 6.62
N GLU A 6 -2.49 16.05 5.43
CA GLU A 6 -2.08 15.39 4.20
C GLU A 6 -0.69 15.86 3.75
N HIS A 7 -0.43 17.17 3.81
CA HIS A 7 0.89 17.72 3.52
C HIS A 7 1.95 17.27 4.52
N ASP A 8 1.62 17.15 5.80
CA ASP A 8 2.56 16.67 6.83
C ASP A 8 2.98 15.22 6.59
N LEU A 9 2.05 14.38 6.12
CA LEU A 9 2.33 12.97 5.84
C LEU A 9 3.00 12.74 4.49
N LEU A 10 2.49 13.36 3.43
CA LEU A 10 2.85 13.06 2.05
C LEU A 10 3.80 14.08 1.42
N GLY A 11 3.92 15.27 1.99
CA GLY A 11 4.68 16.38 1.41
C GLY A 11 6.19 16.14 1.29
N LYS A 12 6.73 15.09 1.92
CA LYS A 12 8.10 14.64 1.71
C LYS A 12 8.29 13.87 0.39
N TYR A 13 7.21 13.33 -0.15
CA TYR A 13 7.22 12.38 -1.27
C TYR A 13 6.48 12.91 -2.50
N ILE A 14 5.47 13.75 -2.29
CA ILE A 14 4.60 14.28 -3.35
C ILE A 14 4.70 15.81 -3.36
N PRO A 15 4.95 16.45 -4.52
CA PRO A 15 4.91 17.90 -4.64
C PRO A 15 3.57 18.49 -4.19
N SER A 16 3.62 19.66 -3.57
CA SER A 16 2.43 20.33 -3.01
C SER A 16 1.33 20.58 -4.05
N GLU A 17 1.70 20.78 -5.31
CA GLU A 17 0.77 20.98 -6.42
C GLU A 17 -0.05 19.70 -6.70
N GLN A 18 0.52 18.52 -6.46
CA GLN A 18 -0.16 17.23 -6.66
C GLN A 18 -1.05 16.87 -5.46
N ILE A 19 -0.64 17.21 -4.24
CA ILE A 19 -1.48 17.07 -3.04
C ILE A 19 -2.69 17.99 -3.15
N GLY A 20 -2.48 19.20 -3.66
CA GLY A 20 -3.53 20.19 -3.85
C GLY A 20 -3.90 20.94 -2.56
N THR A 21 -5.04 21.61 -2.58
CA THR A 21 -5.49 22.50 -1.49
C THR A 21 -6.72 22.00 -0.75
N ARG A 22 -7.28 20.86 -1.13
CA ARG A 22 -8.52 20.28 -0.57
C ARG A 22 -8.38 18.81 -0.32
N THR A 23 -8.77 18.38 0.86
CA THR A 23 -8.94 16.97 1.22
C THR A 23 -10.43 16.65 1.20
N LEU A 24 -10.86 15.83 0.24
CA LEU A 24 -12.27 15.62 -0.08
C LEU A 24 -12.74 14.16 0.17
N SER A 25 -11.79 13.25 0.37
CA SER A 25 -12.09 11.84 0.63
C SER A 25 -12.66 11.65 2.03
N CYS A 26 -13.59 10.70 2.16
CA CYS A 26 -14.10 10.21 3.43
C CYS A 26 -13.48 8.84 3.74
N ALA A 27 -13.13 8.61 4.99
CA ALA A 27 -12.66 7.32 5.48
C ALA A 27 -13.52 6.84 6.66
N TYR A 28 -13.91 5.57 6.62
CA TYR A 28 -14.52 4.86 7.73
C TYR A 28 -13.64 3.67 8.09
N VAL A 29 -13.34 3.50 9.36
CA VAL A 29 -12.50 2.41 9.86
C VAL A 29 -13.18 1.75 11.05
N LYS A 30 -13.24 0.42 11.00
CA LYS A 30 -13.74 -0.43 12.07
C LYS A 30 -12.66 -1.43 12.45
N PRO A 31 -11.97 -1.29 13.58
CA PRO A 31 -11.07 -2.30 14.11
C PRO A 31 -11.81 -3.64 14.30
N THR A 32 -11.15 -4.75 13.98
CA THR A 32 -11.69 -6.10 14.11
C THR A 32 -10.75 -6.98 14.95
N GLN A 33 -11.24 -8.13 15.40
CA GLN A 33 -10.46 -9.07 16.23
C GLN A 33 -9.52 -9.95 15.37
N SER A 34 -9.87 -10.16 14.11
CA SER A 34 -9.15 -11.05 13.21
C SER A 34 -9.53 -10.80 11.75
N GLY A 35 -8.82 -11.46 10.82
CA GLY A 35 -9.16 -11.46 9.40
C GLY A 35 -8.30 -10.53 8.55
N GLY A 36 -7.31 -9.88 9.16
CA GLY A 36 -6.43 -8.95 8.46
C GLY A 36 -7.13 -7.62 8.11
N ILE A 37 -6.52 -6.87 7.21
CA ILE A 37 -7.04 -5.58 6.73
C ILE A 37 -7.87 -5.83 5.48
N LYS A 38 -9.11 -5.34 5.49
CA LYS A 38 -10.03 -5.39 4.35
C LYS A 38 -10.44 -3.99 3.96
N VAL A 39 -10.16 -3.60 2.71
CA VAL A 39 -10.39 -2.25 2.21
C VAL A 39 -11.34 -2.29 1.01
N ARG A 40 -12.30 -1.39 1.02
CA ARG A 40 -13.13 -1.05 -0.13
C ARG A 40 -12.98 0.42 -0.48
N THR A 41 -12.90 0.72 -1.76
CA THR A 41 -12.78 2.09 -2.26
C THR A 41 -13.89 2.43 -3.24
N ALA A 42 -14.24 3.71 -3.33
CA ALA A 42 -15.12 4.23 -4.37
C ALA A 42 -14.65 5.61 -4.82
N ASN A 43 -14.55 5.81 -6.14
CA ASN A 43 -14.12 7.04 -6.79
C ASN A 43 -12.70 7.49 -6.40
N LEU A 44 -11.79 6.54 -6.18
CA LEU A 44 -10.36 6.77 -6.02
C LEU A 44 -9.65 6.20 -7.25
N ASN A 45 -9.00 7.07 -8.05
CA ASN A 45 -8.43 6.66 -9.34
C ASN A 45 -6.91 6.44 -9.34
N TYR A 46 -6.19 6.92 -8.31
CA TYR A 46 -4.75 6.70 -8.16
C TYR A 46 -4.45 5.68 -7.07
N VAL A 47 -5.07 5.80 -5.89
CA VAL A 47 -4.86 4.88 -4.76
C VAL A 47 -5.92 3.79 -4.77
N THR A 48 -5.51 2.52 -4.95
CA THR A 48 -6.42 1.37 -4.96
C THR A 48 -6.69 0.83 -3.54
N CYS A 49 -7.72 0.00 -3.40
CA CYS A 49 -8.00 -0.69 -2.13
C CYS A 49 -6.81 -1.56 -1.67
N ASN A 50 -6.14 -2.24 -2.61
CA ASN A 50 -4.97 -3.07 -2.30
C ASN A 50 -3.75 -2.23 -1.89
N MET A 51 -3.53 -1.08 -2.52
CA MET A 51 -2.47 -0.13 -2.11
C MET A 51 -2.70 0.38 -0.68
N ILE A 52 -3.93 0.72 -0.31
CA ILE A 52 -4.27 1.14 1.06
C ILE A 52 -4.05 -0.02 2.04
N ALA A 53 -4.51 -1.22 1.72
CA ALA A 53 -4.37 -2.37 2.61
C ALA A 53 -2.91 -2.71 2.90
N THR A 54 -2.05 -2.75 1.87
CA THR A 54 -0.63 -3.05 2.05
C THR A 54 0.10 -1.93 2.81
N ALA A 55 -0.22 -0.65 2.55
CA ALA A 55 0.34 0.48 3.27
C ALA A 55 -0.08 0.49 4.76
N LEU A 56 -1.33 0.16 5.07
CA LEU A 56 -1.79 0.04 6.46
C LEU A 56 -1.06 -1.07 7.20
N SER A 57 -0.76 -2.19 6.55
CA SER A 57 0.06 -3.25 7.16
C SER A 57 1.47 -2.76 7.48
N THR A 58 2.05 -1.93 6.62
CA THR A 58 3.33 -1.25 6.84
C THR A 58 3.27 -0.23 7.97
N ALA A 59 2.12 0.45 8.15
CA ALA A 59 1.87 1.33 9.29
C ALA A 59 1.72 0.59 10.64
N GLY A 60 1.65 -0.75 10.62
CA GLY A 60 1.51 -1.59 11.81
C GLY A 60 0.06 -1.91 12.18
N VAL A 61 -0.91 -1.59 11.31
CA VAL A 61 -2.31 -2.00 11.48
C VAL A 61 -2.40 -3.50 11.23
N THR A 62 -3.17 -4.21 12.06
CA THR A 62 -3.28 -5.68 11.97
C THR A 62 -4.63 -6.14 11.42
N ASN A 63 -5.74 -5.70 12.04
CA ASN A 63 -7.07 -6.17 11.70
C ASN A 63 -8.07 -5.00 11.67
N CYS A 64 -8.66 -4.72 10.52
CA CYS A 64 -9.73 -3.74 10.40
C CYS A 64 -10.50 -3.87 9.08
N GLU A 65 -11.70 -3.32 9.06
CA GLU A 65 -12.48 -3.04 7.86
C GLU A 65 -12.40 -1.55 7.56
N VAL A 66 -12.13 -1.21 6.31
CA VAL A 66 -11.95 0.16 5.82
C VAL A 66 -12.85 0.41 4.62
N VAL A 67 -13.49 1.57 4.61
CA VAL A 67 -14.11 2.16 3.41
C VAL A 67 -13.50 3.53 3.19
N ALA A 68 -12.92 3.75 2.01
CA ALA A 68 -12.37 5.03 1.60
C ALA A 68 -13.03 5.47 0.29
N ALA A 69 -13.70 6.62 0.31
CA ALA A 69 -14.53 7.03 -0.80
C ALA A 69 -14.60 8.55 -0.97
N CYS A 70 -14.96 8.97 -2.18
CA CYS A 70 -15.34 10.35 -2.48
C CYS A 70 -16.62 10.34 -3.35
N PRO A 71 -17.46 11.40 -3.30
CA PRO A 71 -18.66 11.50 -4.16
C PRO A 71 -18.34 11.59 -5.66
N TYR A 72 -17.13 11.97 -6.02
CA TYR A 72 -16.61 12.06 -7.39
C TYR A 72 -15.16 11.60 -7.43
N GLU A 73 -14.62 11.38 -8.62
CA GLU A 73 -13.25 10.87 -8.78
C GLU A 73 -12.18 11.83 -8.24
N VAL A 74 -11.29 11.28 -7.43
CA VAL A 74 -10.12 11.96 -6.85
C VAL A 74 -8.93 10.99 -6.84
N SER A 75 -7.71 11.51 -6.63
CA SER A 75 -6.51 10.67 -6.53
C SER A 75 -6.58 9.66 -5.38
N GLY A 76 -7.13 10.07 -4.25
CA GLY A 76 -7.23 9.24 -3.05
C GLY A 76 -6.02 9.29 -2.12
N THR A 77 -5.03 10.14 -2.39
CA THR A 77 -3.84 10.30 -1.52
C THR A 77 -4.21 10.73 -0.10
N GLY A 78 -5.15 11.68 0.04
CA GLY A 78 -5.69 12.08 1.33
C GLY A 78 -6.47 10.98 2.07
N ALA A 79 -6.94 9.95 1.35
CA ALA A 79 -7.64 8.83 1.95
C ALA A 79 -6.74 8.04 2.90
N LEU A 80 -5.46 7.82 2.57
CA LEU A 80 -4.52 7.11 3.46
C LEU A 80 -4.35 7.84 4.79
N THR A 81 -4.13 9.16 4.76
CA THR A 81 -4.06 10.00 5.97
C THR A 81 -5.32 9.86 6.80
N GLY A 82 -6.49 9.95 6.16
CA GLY A 82 -7.80 9.80 6.80
C GLY A 82 -8.00 8.44 7.45
N VAL A 83 -7.62 7.38 6.76
CA VAL A 83 -7.73 6.00 7.27
C VAL A 83 -6.84 5.79 8.50
N MET A 84 -5.58 6.24 8.46
CA MET A 84 -4.68 6.09 9.61
C MET A 84 -5.19 6.85 10.84
N LYS A 85 -5.62 8.11 10.69
CA LYS A 85 -6.22 8.88 11.79
C LYS A 85 -7.51 8.26 12.31
N ALA A 86 -8.37 7.75 11.42
CA ALA A 86 -9.60 7.08 11.82
C ALA A 86 -9.31 5.78 12.59
N TYR A 87 -8.27 5.02 12.18
CA TYR A 87 -7.84 3.84 12.91
C TYR A 87 -7.34 4.19 14.32
N GLU A 88 -6.46 5.17 14.45
CA GLU A 88 -5.96 5.64 15.76
C GLU A 88 -7.11 6.06 16.67
N SER A 89 -8.07 6.83 16.14
CA SER A 89 -9.25 7.26 16.89
C SER A 89 -10.17 6.12 17.31
N ALA A 90 -10.39 5.14 16.42
CA ALA A 90 -11.31 4.02 16.67
C ALA A 90 -10.70 2.93 17.57
N SER A 91 -9.39 2.70 17.47
CA SER A 91 -8.68 1.69 18.26
C SER A 91 -8.18 2.23 19.61
N GLY A 92 -8.02 3.54 19.74
CA GLY A 92 -7.33 4.18 20.86
C GLY A 92 -5.82 3.93 20.87
N GLN A 93 -5.24 3.44 19.78
CA GLN A 93 -3.81 3.16 19.65
C GLN A 93 -3.18 4.15 18.66
N GLU A 94 -2.09 4.79 19.07
CA GLU A 94 -1.27 5.57 18.16
C GLU A 94 -0.40 4.65 17.31
N LEU A 95 -0.34 4.93 16.02
CA LEU A 95 0.57 4.27 15.09
C LEU A 95 1.97 4.87 15.20
N ASP A 96 2.99 4.03 15.10
CA ASP A 96 4.38 4.48 15.09
C ASP A 96 4.64 5.46 13.95
N SER A 97 5.28 6.59 14.24
CA SER A 97 5.51 7.67 13.27
C SER A 97 6.40 7.23 12.10
N THR A 98 7.41 6.38 12.35
CA THR A 98 8.30 5.84 11.31
C THR A 98 7.52 4.91 10.39
N LYS A 99 6.68 4.04 10.94
CA LYS A 99 5.84 3.14 10.16
C LYS A 99 4.76 3.88 9.36
N LYS A 100 4.18 4.95 9.90
CA LYS A 100 3.27 5.84 9.14
C LYS A 100 3.99 6.49 7.95
N ASP A 101 5.20 6.98 8.17
CA ASP A 101 6.02 7.59 7.12
C ASP A 101 6.37 6.56 6.02
N LEU A 102 6.73 5.33 6.40
CA LEU A 102 6.99 4.24 5.45
C LEU A 102 5.73 3.81 4.69
N ALA A 103 4.57 3.80 5.32
CA ALA A 103 3.30 3.53 4.65
C ALA A 103 2.97 4.60 3.60
N ALA A 104 3.20 5.87 3.90
CA ALA A 104 3.05 6.97 2.96
C ALA A 104 4.03 6.84 1.78
N LYS A 105 5.31 6.56 2.06
CA LYS A 105 6.32 6.29 1.04
C LYS A 105 5.94 5.11 0.15
N GLU A 106 5.41 4.04 0.73
CA GLU A 106 4.98 2.84 -0.02
C GLU A 106 3.89 3.15 -1.03
N VAL A 107 2.88 3.94 -0.67
CA VAL A 107 1.82 4.34 -1.61
C VAL A 107 2.40 5.14 -2.77
N VAL A 108 3.33 6.06 -2.50
CA VAL A 108 3.95 6.88 -3.54
C VAL A 108 4.82 6.03 -4.47
N VAL A 109 5.71 5.21 -3.91
CA VAL A 109 6.57 4.31 -4.70
C VAL A 109 5.72 3.36 -5.55
N THR A 110 4.66 2.77 -4.98
CA THR A 110 3.75 1.91 -5.73
C THR A 110 3.08 2.66 -6.86
N GLY A 111 2.61 3.88 -6.61
CA GLY A 111 1.98 4.74 -7.63
C GLY A 111 2.94 5.14 -8.74
N ASP A 112 4.19 5.44 -8.44
CA ASP A 112 5.20 5.80 -9.43
C ASP A 112 5.54 4.60 -10.32
N VAL A 113 5.78 3.43 -9.75
CA VAL A 113 6.00 2.18 -10.48
C VAL A 113 4.77 1.82 -11.32
N ALA A 114 3.57 2.05 -10.79
CA ALA A 114 2.31 1.77 -11.48
C ALA A 114 2.14 2.56 -12.80
N GLN A 115 2.77 3.71 -12.94
CA GLN A 115 2.73 4.49 -14.18
C GLN A 115 3.34 3.71 -15.36
N GLN A 116 4.28 2.83 -15.11
CA GLN A 116 4.94 2.02 -16.12
C GLN A 116 4.30 0.64 -16.30
N VAL A 117 3.94 -0.01 -15.20
CA VAL A 117 3.54 -1.42 -15.20
C VAL A 117 2.08 -1.67 -14.83
N GLY A 118 1.35 -0.62 -14.47
CA GLY A 118 -0.04 -0.69 -13.97
C GLY A 118 -0.13 -0.92 -12.47
N GLN A 119 -1.26 -0.51 -11.87
CA GLN A 119 -1.48 -0.51 -10.41
C GLN A 119 -1.43 -1.91 -9.81
N ASP A 120 -2.05 -2.90 -10.46
CA ASP A 120 -2.11 -4.28 -9.96
C ASP A 120 -0.73 -4.94 -10.01
N ASN A 121 0.04 -4.75 -11.08
CA ASN A 121 1.38 -5.30 -11.19
C ASN A 121 2.34 -4.67 -10.16
N ALA A 122 2.34 -3.34 -10.03
CA ALA A 122 3.16 -2.65 -9.04
C ALA A 122 2.83 -3.09 -7.61
N THR A 123 1.54 -3.14 -7.27
CA THR A 123 1.07 -3.58 -5.95
C THR A 123 1.45 -5.04 -5.71
N ASN A 124 1.29 -5.91 -6.70
CA ASN A 124 1.61 -7.32 -6.60
C ASN A 124 3.10 -7.58 -6.33
N ILE A 125 3.99 -6.91 -7.08
CA ILE A 125 5.44 -7.05 -6.91
C ILE A 125 5.86 -6.61 -5.51
N ILE A 126 5.43 -5.43 -5.06
CA ILE A 126 5.78 -4.90 -3.74
C ILE A 126 5.19 -5.78 -2.64
N ASN A 127 3.95 -6.25 -2.78
CA ASN A 127 3.30 -7.12 -1.81
C ASN A 127 4.01 -8.47 -1.66
N GLN A 128 4.33 -9.14 -2.78
CA GLN A 128 5.04 -10.43 -2.75
C GLN A 128 6.46 -10.29 -2.17
N ALA A 129 7.21 -9.26 -2.61
CA ALA A 129 8.54 -9.01 -2.09
C ALA A 129 8.51 -8.70 -0.59
N LYS A 130 7.59 -7.86 -0.12
CA LYS A 130 7.40 -7.54 1.30
C LYS A 130 7.06 -8.78 2.10
N MET A 131 6.17 -9.65 1.61
CA MET A 131 5.80 -10.89 2.28
C MET A 131 7.01 -11.81 2.45
N GLN A 132 7.84 -11.94 1.43
CA GLN A 132 9.04 -12.78 1.48
C GLN A 132 10.09 -12.20 2.42
N ILE A 133 10.46 -10.93 2.29
CA ILE A 133 11.52 -10.33 3.11
C ILE A 133 11.17 -10.29 4.60
N ILE A 134 9.91 -9.99 4.95
CA ILE A 134 9.45 -10.01 6.34
C ILE A 134 9.34 -11.44 6.85
N GLY A 135 8.84 -12.37 6.02
CA GLY A 135 8.68 -13.78 6.39
C GLY A 135 10.00 -14.48 6.69
N ASP A 136 11.05 -14.15 5.93
CA ASP A 136 12.37 -14.77 5.99
C ASP A 136 13.41 -13.91 6.73
N ASN A 137 12.99 -12.76 7.28
CA ASN A 137 13.82 -11.78 7.99
C ASN A 137 15.03 -11.30 7.16
N ILE A 138 14.79 -10.97 5.88
CA ILE A 138 15.82 -10.53 4.95
C ILE A 138 15.98 -9.00 5.06
N GLN A 139 17.19 -8.53 5.28
CA GLN A 139 17.52 -7.10 5.42
C GLN A 139 18.63 -6.64 4.47
N ASN A 140 19.31 -7.59 3.82
CA ASN A 140 20.40 -7.28 2.90
C ASN A 140 19.86 -6.72 1.58
N ALA A 141 20.40 -5.59 1.12
CA ALA A 141 19.94 -4.89 -0.07
C ALA A 141 20.08 -5.74 -1.35
N ASP A 142 21.19 -6.49 -1.49
CA ASP A 142 21.44 -7.32 -2.68
C ASP A 142 20.47 -8.51 -2.73
N GLU A 143 20.12 -9.09 -1.58
CA GLU A 143 19.12 -10.15 -1.50
C GLU A 143 17.73 -9.61 -1.83
N ILE A 144 17.37 -8.43 -1.30
CA ILE A 144 16.10 -7.76 -1.61
C ILE A 144 16.03 -7.43 -3.10
N TYR A 145 17.10 -6.93 -3.70
CA TYR A 145 17.20 -6.68 -5.13
C TYR A 145 16.87 -7.93 -5.96
N ASN A 146 17.52 -9.05 -5.63
CA ASN A 146 17.29 -10.31 -6.34
C ASN A 146 15.83 -10.80 -6.18
N ILE A 147 15.24 -10.61 -5.01
CA ILE A 147 13.83 -10.96 -4.76
C ILE A 147 12.91 -10.12 -5.63
N VAL A 148 13.08 -8.79 -5.65
CA VAL A 148 12.25 -7.89 -6.45
C VAL A 148 12.39 -8.19 -7.95
N TYR A 149 13.61 -8.36 -8.42
CA TYR A 149 13.91 -8.71 -9.80
C TYR A 149 13.23 -10.02 -10.21
N ASN A 150 13.42 -11.08 -9.43
CA ASN A 150 12.83 -12.40 -9.72
C ASN A 150 11.29 -12.38 -9.70
N ILE A 151 10.69 -11.64 -8.76
CA ILE A 151 9.23 -11.50 -8.70
C ILE A 151 8.71 -10.75 -9.93
N ALA A 152 9.37 -9.68 -10.36
CA ALA A 152 9.01 -8.96 -11.57
C ALA A 152 9.07 -9.88 -12.80
N GLU A 153 10.16 -10.60 -12.99
CA GLU A 153 10.32 -11.57 -14.09
C GLU A 153 9.24 -12.66 -14.08
N GLN A 154 8.95 -13.24 -12.91
CA GLN A 154 7.91 -14.27 -12.76
C GLN A 154 6.50 -13.75 -13.08
N ASN A 155 6.25 -12.47 -12.88
CA ASN A 155 4.99 -11.82 -13.25
C ASN A 155 4.99 -11.26 -14.67
N GLY A 156 6.06 -11.46 -15.45
CA GLY A 156 6.19 -10.95 -16.82
C GLY A 156 6.29 -9.43 -16.91
N VAL A 157 6.82 -8.80 -15.85
CA VAL A 157 6.95 -7.35 -15.72
C VAL A 157 8.41 -6.95 -15.81
N SER A 158 8.72 -5.99 -16.69
CA SER A 158 10.06 -5.41 -16.81
C SER A 158 10.10 -4.10 -16.00
N LEU A 159 10.98 -4.05 -15.01
CA LEU A 159 11.28 -2.85 -14.24
C LEU A 159 12.62 -2.27 -14.68
N SER A 160 12.72 -0.95 -14.72
CA SER A 160 13.98 -0.27 -14.87
C SER A 160 14.85 -0.41 -13.62
N GLN A 161 16.16 -0.16 -13.76
CA GLN A 161 17.08 -0.19 -12.62
C GLN A 161 16.63 0.80 -11.52
N ASP A 162 16.23 2.01 -11.89
CA ASP A 162 15.81 3.05 -10.96
C ASP A 162 14.54 2.65 -10.18
N GLU A 163 13.59 1.96 -10.84
CA GLU A 163 12.38 1.43 -10.18
C GLU A 163 12.75 0.32 -9.18
N ILE A 164 13.61 -0.61 -9.57
CA ILE A 164 14.08 -1.67 -8.67
C ILE A 164 14.78 -1.05 -7.47
N ASP A 165 15.73 -0.13 -7.67
CA ASP A 165 16.47 0.51 -6.59
C ASP A 165 15.55 1.28 -5.62
N THR A 166 14.52 1.92 -6.15
CA THR A 166 13.51 2.62 -5.35
C THR A 166 12.70 1.64 -4.50
N ILE A 167 12.24 0.53 -5.08
CA ILE A 167 11.53 -0.54 -4.36
C ILE A 167 12.45 -1.16 -3.30
N VAL A 168 13.69 -1.46 -3.63
CA VAL A 168 14.67 -2.04 -2.69
C VAL A 168 14.90 -1.11 -1.50
N SER A 169 15.09 0.20 -1.74
CA SER A 169 15.25 1.19 -0.68
C SER A 169 14.04 1.25 0.25
N LEU A 170 12.83 1.18 -0.28
CA LEU A 170 11.60 1.11 0.51
C LEU A 170 11.55 -0.16 1.36
N LEU A 171 11.72 -1.31 0.72
CA LEU A 171 11.59 -2.61 1.36
C LEU A 171 12.66 -2.85 2.44
N GLN A 172 13.88 -2.36 2.22
CA GLN A 172 14.94 -2.41 3.22
C GLN A 172 14.58 -1.61 4.47
N GLN A 173 13.99 -0.42 4.33
CA GLN A 173 13.53 0.38 5.46
C GLN A 173 12.37 -0.29 6.20
N ILE A 174 11.44 -0.93 5.48
CA ILE A 174 10.35 -1.71 6.06
C ILE A 174 10.92 -2.91 6.83
N ALA A 175 11.87 -3.63 6.27
CA ALA A 175 12.48 -4.81 6.90
C ALA A 175 13.20 -4.51 8.22
N GLN A 176 13.61 -3.26 8.45
CA GLN A 176 14.23 -2.81 9.70
C GLN A 176 13.22 -2.55 10.83
N GLN A 177 11.92 -2.57 10.54
CA GLN A 177 10.89 -2.34 11.53
C GLN A 177 10.39 -3.65 12.16
N ASN A 178 9.84 -3.55 13.37
CA ASN A 178 9.24 -4.70 14.04
C ASN A 178 7.76 -4.81 13.69
N TYR A 179 7.34 -5.97 13.19
CA TYR A 179 5.95 -6.27 12.83
C TYR A 179 5.45 -7.54 13.51
N ASP A 180 4.12 -7.61 13.72
CA ASP A 180 3.45 -8.89 13.93
C ASP A 180 3.39 -9.62 12.58
N ILE A 181 4.35 -10.52 12.36
CA ILE A 181 4.53 -11.23 11.09
C ILE A 181 3.29 -12.06 10.74
N GLN A 182 2.66 -12.67 11.74
CA GLN A 182 1.48 -13.52 11.51
C GLN A 182 0.28 -12.70 11.04
N GLU A 183 0.03 -11.57 11.66
CA GLU A 183 -1.05 -10.67 11.27
C GLU A 183 -0.76 -9.98 9.93
N MET A 184 0.47 -9.55 9.69
CA MET A 184 0.87 -8.99 8.40
C MET A 184 0.68 -10.00 7.26
N LYS A 185 1.10 -11.25 7.42
CA LYS A 185 0.92 -12.31 6.42
C LYS A 185 -0.54 -12.53 6.05
N LYS A 186 -1.48 -12.42 6.99
CA LYS A 186 -2.92 -12.52 6.69
C LYS A 186 -3.38 -11.43 5.74
N THR A 187 -2.98 -10.18 5.98
CA THR A 187 -3.31 -9.05 5.10
C THR A 187 -2.69 -9.22 3.72
N LEU A 188 -1.41 -9.55 3.66
CA LEU A 188 -0.69 -9.72 2.39
C LEU A 188 -1.26 -10.87 1.55
N ALA A 189 -1.67 -11.98 2.21
CA ALA A 189 -2.34 -13.09 1.54
C ALA A 189 -3.73 -12.69 0.99
N ASN A 190 -4.51 -11.91 1.74
CA ASN A 190 -5.79 -11.38 1.26
C ASN A 190 -5.61 -10.49 0.02
N ILE A 191 -4.59 -9.63 0.01
CA ILE A 191 -4.26 -8.77 -1.12
C ILE A 191 -3.90 -9.62 -2.34
N GLN A 192 -3.07 -10.64 -2.15
CA GLN A 192 -2.66 -11.55 -3.22
C GLN A 192 -3.89 -12.24 -3.85
N GLN A 193 -4.80 -12.74 -3.03
CA GLN A 193 -6.04 -13.36 -3.50
C GLN A 193 -6.93 -12.38 -4.29
N ASN A 194 -7.05 -11.13 -3.83
CA ASN A 194 -7.81 -10.10 -4.54
C ASN A 194 -7.22 -9.80 -5.92
N LEU A 195 -5.88 -9.69 -6.01
CA LEU A 195 -5.18 -9.43 -7.27
C LEU A 195 -5.32 -10.59 -8.26
N GLU A 196 -5.24 -11.83 -7.80
CA GLU A 196 -5.45 -13.02 -8.61
C GLU A 196 -6.87 -13.10 -9.16
N GLN A 197 -7.88 -12.77 -8.31
CA GLN A 197 -9.27 -12.73 -8.72
C GLN A 197 -9.52 -11.65 -9.77
N SER A 198 -8.97 -10.44 -9.61
CA SER A 198 -9.08 -9.35 -10.59
C SER A 198 -8.49 -9.74 -11.95
N LYS A 199 -7.34 -10.42 -11.95
CA LYS A 199 -6.73 -10.93 -13.19
C LYS A 199 -7.62 -11.95 -13.89
N ALA A 200 -8.16 -12.92 -13.16
CA ALA A 200 -9.03 -13.95 -13.72
C ALA A 200 -10.33 -13.36 -14.31
N GLU A 201 -10.92 -12.35 -13.66
CA GLU A 201 -12.10 -11.65 -14.17
C GLU A 201 -11.79 -10.86 -15.46
N ALA A 202 -10.62 -10.20 -15.54
CA ALA A 202 -10.19 -9.49 -16.74
C ALA A 202 -9.97 -10.44 -17.91
N GLU A 203 -9.33 -11.59 -17.70
CA GLU A 203 -9.11 -12.63 -18.73
C GLU A 203 -10.44 -13.25 -19.17
N GLY A 204 -11.37 -13.52 -18.26
CA GLY A 204 -12.69 -14.05 -18.57
C GLY A 204 -13.55 -13.09 -19.41
N SER A 205 -13.36 -11.79 -19.27
CA SER A 205 -14.08 -10.77 -20.05
C SER A 205 -13.57 -10.62 -21.49
N LEU A 206 -12.33 -11.03 -21.77
CA LEU A 206 -11.72 -10.98 -23.11
C LEU A 206 -12.18 -12.14 -24.01
N HIS A 207 -12.82 -13.15 -23.46
CA HIS A 207 -13.30 -14.35 -24.16
C HIS A 207 -14.81 -14.37 -24.41
N GLN A 208 -15.54 -13.29 -24.11
CA GLN A 208 -16.95 -13.07 -24.44
C GLN A 208 -17.08 -11.99 -25.53
#